data_a962c9ca6625479a20441a82b742b02c
#
_entry.id   a962c9ca6625479a20441a82b742b02c
#
_cell.length_a   1.000
_cell.length_b   1.000
_cell.length_c   1.000
_cell.angle_alpha   90.00
_cell.angle_beta   90.00
_cell.angle_gamma   90.00
#
_symmetry.space_group_name_H-M   'P 1'
#
loop_
_entity.id
_entity.type
_entity.pdbx_description
1 polymer ?
#
loop_
_entity_poly.entity_id
_entity_poly.type
_entity_poly.pdbx_seq_one_letter_code
_entity_poly.pdbx_strand_id
1 'polypeptide(L)'
;ILNDTLWKIHPSQVVVDSGRVDVNNFYFSHQDRYVRINGRLSENPKDTVKVDLKDINMGYVFDIASISDDVNFEGDATGTAYASGVFKKPIMNTRLFIKNFSLNHGRLGELDIYGEWDNENRGIRLDASIQDISPSPSRVTGIIYPLKPESGLDLNIEANELNLKFLEHYMKSIANDIKGRGTGKVHFYGKFKGLNLDGAVMTDASMNFDILNTHFAVKDTIHLAPTGLTFNNIHISDMEGHSGRMNGYLHFQHFKNLNYRFEIQANNMLVMNTKESTDMPFYGTVYGTGNVLL
;
A
#
# COMPACT_ATOMS: atom_id res chain seq x y z
N ILE A 1 -4.88 -6.94 -26.75
CA ILE A 1 -3.84 -6.09 -26.16
C ILE A 1 -4.28 -5.75 -24.76
N LEU A 2 -3.43 -5.96 -23.79
CA LEU A 2 -3.64 -5.57 -22.39
C LEU A 2 -2.47 -4.67 -22.00
N ASN A 3 -2.73 -3.40 -21.64
CA ASN A 3 -1.73 -2.37 -21.34
C ASN A 3 -0.58 -2.37 -22.36
N ASP A 4 -0.91 -2.13 -23.63
CA ASP A 4 -0.01 -2.10 -24.79
C ASP A 4 0.82 -3.37 -25.04
N THR A 5 0.53 -4.43 -24.31
CA THR A 5 1.20 -5.74 -24.43
C THR A 5 0.32 -6.73 -25.19
N LEU A 6 0.89 -7.39 -26.19
CA LEU A 6 0.22 -8.43 -26.97
C LEU A 6 0.25 -9.77 -26.22
N TRP A 7 -0.90 -10.18 -25.73
CA TRP A 7 -1.11 -11.49 -25.10
C TRP A 7 -1.73 -12.48 -26.08
N LYS A 8 -1.33 -13.73 -25.98
CA LYS A 8 -1.85 -14.83 -26.79
C LYS A 8 -2.84 -15.65 -25.97
N ILE A 9 -4.06 -15.81 -26.51
CA ILE A 9 -5.03 -16.76 -26.00
C ILE A 9 -4.82 -18.06 -26.80
N HIS A 10 -4.55 -19.15 -26.08
CA HIS A 10 -4.40 -20.47 -26.67
C HIS A 10 -5.76 -21.14 -26.83
N PRO A 11 -5.87 -22.15 -27.71
CA PRO A 11 -7.11 -22.92 -27.86
C PRO A 11 -7.58 -23.46 -26.50
N SER A 12 -8.79 -23.06 -26.15
CA SER A 12 -9.40 -23.36 -24.85
C SER A 12 -10.91 -23.45 -25.00
N GLN A 13 -11.55 -24.10 -24.08
CA GLN A 13 -13.01 -24.24 -24.06
C GLN A 13 -13.54 -23.81 -22.69
N VAL A 14 -14.51 -22.91 -22.70
CA VAL A 14 -15.29 -22.54 -21.52
C VAL A 14 -16.75 -22.84 -21.82
N VAL A 15 -17.36 -23.67 -20.99
CA VAL A 15 -18.77 -24.04 -21.08
C VAL A 15 -19.47 -23.53 -19.83
N VAL A 16 -20.49 -22.69 -20.04
CA VAL A 16 -21.32 -22.15 -18.96
C VAL A 16 -22.72 -22.73 -19.12
N ASP A 17 -23.19 -23.41 -18.07
CA ASP A 17 -24.52 -23.97 -17.97
C ASP A 17 -25.15 -23.57 -16.63
N SER A 18 -26.44 -23.81 -16.43
CA SER A 18 -27.13 -23.48 -15.19
C SER A 18 -26.46 -24.14 -13.98
N GLY A 19 -25.84 -23.31 -13.12
CA GLY A 19 -25.15 -23.76 -11.91
C GLY A 19 -23.81 -24.47 -12.13
N ARG A 20 -23.22 -24.39 -13.34
CA ARG A 20 -21.97 -25.06 -13.68
C ARG A 20 -21.14 -24.25 -14.68
N VAL A 21 -19.83 -24.19 -14.41
CA VAL A 21 -18.84 -23.63 -15.34
C VAL A 21 -17.70 -24.63 -15.48
N ASP A 22 -17.48 -25.14 -16.70
CA ASP A 22 -16.33 -25.95 -17.06
C ASP A 22 -15.31 -25.12 -17.79
N VAL A 23 -14.08 -25.12 -17.33
CA VAL A 23 -12.95 -24.45 -17.97
C VAL A 23 -11.92 -25.50 -18.36
N ASN A 24 -11.78 -25.71 -19.66
CA ASN A 24 -10.84 -26.68 -20.21
C ASN A 24 -9.65 -25.95 -20.82
N ASN A 25 -8.53 -26.02 -20.12
CA ASN A 25 -7.22 -25.54 -20.56
C ASN A 25 -7.23 -24.07 -21.05
N PHE A 26 -7.92 -23.18 -20.30
CA PHE A 26 -7.79 -21.74 -20.59
C PHE A 26 -6.35 -21.33 -20.30
N TYR A 27 -5.64 -20.87 -21.32
CA TYR A 27 -4.25 -20.51 -21.25
C TYR A 27 -4.01 -19.18 -21.98
N PHE A 28 -3.64 -18.17 -21.21
CA PHE A 28 -3.39 -16.82 -21.65
C PHE A 28 -1.94 -16.47 -21.33
N SER A 29 -1.13 -16.10 -22.34
CA SER A 29 0.30 -15.95 -22.14
C SER A 29 0.92 -14.80 -22.94
N HIS A 30 2.02 -14.26 -22.39
CA HIS A 30 2.93 -13.35 -23.06
C HIS A 30 4.37 -13.73 -22.67
N GLN A 31 5.17 -14.19 -23.62
CA GLN A 31 6.49 -14.76 -23.35
C GLN A 31 6.39 -15.90 -22.31
N ASP A 32 7.08 -15.80 -21.18
CA ASP A 32 7.07 -16.77 -20.07
C ASP A 32 6.06 -16.43 -18.96
N ARG A 33 5.34 -15.31 -19.10
CA ARG A 33 4.24 -14.88 -18.21
C ARG A 33 2.94 -15.58 -18.62
N TYR A 34 2.14 -16.02 -17.67
CA TYR A 34 0.87 -16.64 -18.02
C TYR A 34 -0.17 -16.65 -16.89
N VAL A 35 -1.42 -16.75 -17.33
CA VAL A 35 -2.57 -17.17 -16.53
C VAL A 35 -3.09 -18.47 -17.12
N ARG A 36 -3.18 -19.52 -16.31
CA ARG A 36 -3.80 -20.79 -16.68
C ARG A 36 -4.96 -21.09 -15.75
N ILE A 37 -6.11 -21.43 -16.33
CA ILE A 37 -7.31 -21.79 -15.56
C ILE A 37 -7.80 -23.13 -16.08
N ASN A 38 -8.06 -24.06 -15.17
CA ASN A 38 -8.57 -25.37 -15.50
C ASN A 38 -9.44 -25.94 -14.39
N GLY A 39 -10.48 -26.68 -14.78
CA GLY A 39 -11.36 -27.39 -13.85
C GLY A 39 -12.82 -27.04 -13.99
N ARG A 40 -13.59 -27.30 -12.96
CA ARG A 40 -15.05 -27.14 -12.92
C ARG A 40 -15.48 -26.40 -11.67
N LEU A 41 -16.43 -25.49 -11.82
CA LEU A 41 -17.19 -24.86 -10.73
C LEU A 41 -18.63 -25.35 -10.79
N SER A 42 -19.15 -25.81 -9.67
CA SER A 42 -20.57 -26.19 -9.50
C SER A 42 -20.98 -26.04 -8.03
N GLU A 43 -22.18 -26.46 -7.68
CA GLU A 43 -22.60 -26.61 -6.27
C GLU A 43 -21.87 -27.72 -5.53
N ASN A 44 -21.30 -28.67 -6.28
CA ASN A 44 -20.57 -29.81 -5.71
C ASN A 44 -19.19 -29.31 -5.19
N PRO A 45 -18.88 -29.45 -3.91
CA PRO A 45 -17.59 -29.01 -3.35
C PRO A 45 -16.38 -29.81 -3.84
N LYS A 46 -16.59 -30.94 -4.54
CA LYS A 46 -15.51 -31.74 -5.19
C LYS A 46 -15.10 -31.13 -6.54
N ASP A 47 -15.97 -30.38 -7.16
CA ASP A 47 -15.67 -29.69 -8.41
C ASP A 47 -14.82 -28.45 -8.11
N THR A 48 -13.58 -28.46 -8.60
CA THR A 48 -12.58 -27.42 -8.28
C THR A 48 -12.03 -26.80 -9.56
N VAL A 49 -11.95 -25.48 -9.58
CA VAL A 49 -11.14 -24.74 -10.55
C VAL A 49 -9.82 -24.35 -9.90
N LYS A 50 -8.76 -24.58 -10.64
CA LYS A 50 -7.40 -24.13 -10.33
C LYS A 50 -7.01 -22.98 -11.25
N VAL A 51 -6.44 -21.94 -10.66
CA VAL A 51 -5.81 -20.81 -11.36
C VAL A 51 -4.32 -20.84 -11.05
N ASP A 52 -3.49 -20.92 -12.07
CA ASP A 52 -2.04 -20.76 -11.96
C ASP A 52 -1.62 -19.43 -12.61
N LEU A 53 -0.86 -18.65 -11.89
CA LEU A 53 -0.30 -17.36 -12.32
C LEU A 53 1.21 -17.42 -12.36
N LYS A 54 1.83 -16.84 -13.37
CA LYS A 54 3.28 -16.64 -13.42
C LYS A 54 3.62 -15.25 -13.89
N ASP A 55 4.31 -14.51 -13.03
CA ASP A 55 4.82 -13.15 -13.27
C ASP A 55 3.75 -12.20 -13.84
N ILE A 56 2.56 -12.20 -13.25
CA ILE A 56 1.43 -11.34 -13.64
C ILE A 56 1.52 -10.02 -12.89
N ASN A 57 1.55 -8.92 -13.64
CA ASN A 57 1.58 -7.58 -13.06
C ASN A 57 0.29 -7.30 -12.25
N MET A 58 0.47 -6.96 -10.98
CA MET A 58 -0.64 -6.71 -10.05
C MET A 58 -1.50 -5.51 -10.46
N GLY A 59 -0.94 -4.50 -11.10
CA GLY A 59 -1.69 -3.35 -11.61
C GLY A 59 -2.87 -3.78 -12.50
N TYR A 60 -2.69 -4.80 -13.34
CA TYR A 60 -3.78 -5.34 -14.18
C TYR A 60 -4.96 -5.88 -13.37
N VAL A 61 -4.67 -6.49 -12.23
CA VAL A 61 -5.71 -7.08 -11.36
C VAL A 61 -6.50 -5.97 -10.65
N PHE A 62 -5.81 -4.95 -10.17
CA PHE A 62 -6.44 -3.83 -9.45
C PHE A 62 -7.22 -2.90 -10.37
N ASP A 63 -6.75 -2.66 -11.61
CA ASP A 63 -7.48 -1.92 -12.64
C ASP A 63 -8.83 -2.59 -12.97
N ILE A 64 -8.82 -3.92 -13.13
CA ILE A 64 -10.05 -4.70 -13.38
C ILE A 64 -11.00 -4.67 -12.18
N ALA A 65 -10.46 -4.71 -10.96
CA ALA A 65 -11.25 -4.72 -9.73
C ALA A 65 -11.82 -3.36 -9.35
N SER A 66 -11.40 -2.26 -10.01
CA SER A 66 -11.79 -0.88 -9.71
C SER A 66 -11.60 -0.53 -8.24
N ILE A 67 -10.48 -0.97 -7.65
CA ILE A 67 -10.06 -0.60 -6.31
C ILE A 67 -9.51 0.82 -6.38
N SER A 68 -9.78 1.62 -5.38
CA SER A 68 -9.50 3.06 -5.28
C SER A 68 -8.29 3.57 -6.11
N ASP A 69 -8.49 4.67 -6.85
CA ASP A 69 -7.43 5.37 -7.61
C ASP A 69 -6.30 5.92 -6.71
N ASP A 70 -6.53 6.00 -5.40
CA ASP A 70 -5.58 6.54 -4.43
C ASP A 70 -4.58 5.49 -3.90
N VAL A 71 -4.77 4.21 -4.26
CA VAL A 71 -3.95 3.08 -3.80
C VAL A 71 -3.55 2.23 -4.99
N ASN A 72 -2.31 2.35 -5.41
CA ASN A 72 -1.75 1.58 -6.52
C ASN A 72 -0.75 0.54 -5.99
N PHE A 73 -1.11 -0.74 -6.13
CA PHE A 73 -0.23 -1.85 -5.81
C PHE A 73 0.46 -2.35 -7.08
N GLU A 74 1.77 -2.50 -7.02
CA GLU A 74 2.61 -2.95 -8.11
C GLU A 74 3.42 -4.18 -7.71
N GLY A 75 3.88 -4.92 -8.71
CA GLY A 75 4.69 -6.11 -8.54
C GLY A 75 4.26 -7.24 -9.47
N ASP A 76 5.05 -8.28 -9.57
CA ASP A 76 4.79 -9.43 -10.44
C ASP A 76 4.38 -10.64 -9.60
N ALA A 77 3.11 -11.04 -9.72
CA ALA A 77 2.51 -12.12 -8.93
C ALA A 77 2.75 -13.48 -9.59
N THR A 78 3.20 -14.44 -8.81
CA THR A 78 3.32 -15.86 -9.16
C THR A 78 2.67 -16.70 -8.08
N GLY A 79 1.88 -17.71 -8.46
CA GLY A 79 1.27 -18.62 -7.48
C GLY A 79 0.03 -19.31 -7.99
N THR A 80 -0.76 -19.81 -7.05
CA THR A 80 -1.95 -20.62 -7.33
C THR A 80 -3.14 -20.18 -6.50
N ALA A 81 -4.32 -20.30 -7.08
CA ALA A 81 -5.59 -20.18 -6.37
C ALA A 81 -6.49 -21.38 -6.73
N TYR A 82 -7.29 -21.78 -5.76
CA TYR A 82 -8.29 -22.85 -5.91
C TYR A 82 -9.64 -22.35 -5.45
N ALA A 83 -10.70 -22.74 -6.18
CA ALA A 83 -12.06 -22.43 -5.80
C ALA A 83 -12.97 -23.63 -6.07
N SER A 84 -13.87 -23.95 -5.13
CA SER A 84 -14.90 -24.97 -5.25
C SER A 84 -16.18 -24.55 -4.54
N GLY A 85 -17.31 -25.22 -4.84
CA GLY A 85 -18.60 -24.97 -4.18
C GLY A 85 -19.11 -23.53 -4.25
N VAL A 86 -18.67 -22.74 -5.21
CA VAL A 86 -18.86 -21.27 -5.27
C VAL A 86 -20.31 -20.82 -5.33
N PHE A 87 -21.23 -21.67 -5.81
CA PHE A 87 -22.65 -21.36 -5.93
C PHE A 87 -23.46 -21.62 -4.64
N LYS A 88 -22.88 -22.29 -3.65
CA LYS A 88 -23.58 -22.66 -2.41
C LYS A 88 -22.78 -22.35 -1.15
N LYS A 89 -21.63 -22.96 -1.00
CA LYS A 89 -20.71 -22.77 0.11
C LYS A 89 -19.29 -22.66 -0.45
N PRO A 90 -18.82 -21.43 -0.75
CA PRO A 90 -17.50 -21.23 -1.33
C PRO A 90 -16.39 -21.79 -0.45
N ILE A 91 -15.45 -22.47 -1.10
CA ILE A 91 -14.16 -22.82 -0.53
C ILE A 91 -13.13 -22.25 -1.50
N MET A 92 -12.30 -21.35 -1.02
CA MET A 92 -11.21 -20.77 -1.80
C MET A 92 -9.96 -20.77 -0.96
N ASN A 93 -8.84 -21.04 -1.58
CA ASN A 93 -7.53 -20.80 -1.01
C ASN A 93 -6.58 -20.30 -2.09
N THR A 94 -5.61 -19.50 -1.69
CA THR A 94 -4.61 -18.96 -2.58
C THR A 94 -3.27 -18.86 -1.88
N ARG A 95 -2.21 -19.08 -2.64
CA ARG A 95 -0.85 -18.76 -2.24
C ARG A 95 -0.18 -18.02 -3.38
N LEU A 96 0.22 -16.77 -3.10
CA LEU A 96 0.86 -15.89 -4.07
C LEU A 96 2.18 -15.38 -3.51
N PHE A 97 3.17 -15.33 -4.37
CA PHE A 97 4.41 -14.63 -4.14
C PHE A 97 4.50 -13.46 -5.12
N ILE A 98 4.72 -12.25 -4.62
CA ILE A 98 4.78 -11.03 -5.43
C ILE A 98 6.17 -10.43 -5.32
N LYS A 99 6.88 -10.45 -6.44
CA LYS A 99 8.19 -9.81 -6.57
C LYS A 99 8.05 -8.31 -6.71
N ASN A 100 9.01 -7.57 -6.15
CA ASN A 100 9.08 -6.11 -6.25
C ASN A 100 7.78 -5.43 -5.82
N PHE A 101 7.15 -5.95 -4.77
CA PHE A 101 5.92 -5.40 -4.25
C PHE A 101 6.12 -3.95 -3.85
N SER A 102 5.29 -3.08 -4.40
CA SER A 102 5.33 -1.64 -4.19
C SER A 102 3.94 -1.09 -3.94
N LEU A 103 3.86 -0.01 -3.18
CA LEU A 103 2.66 0.79 -2.96
C LEU A 103 2.97 2.21 -3.44
N ASN A 104 2.17 2.72 -4.40
CA ASN A 104 2.33 4.07 -4.95
C ASN A 104 3.79 4.38 -5.34
N HIS A 105 4.43 3.46 -6.10
CA HIS A 105 5.82 3.51 -6.53
C HIS A 105 6.87 3.41 -5.40
N GLY A 106 6.47 3.32 -4.14
CA GLY A 106 7.35 3.05 -3.01
C GLY A 106 7.55 1.54 -2.82
N ARG A 107 8.75 1.03 -3.14
CA ARG A 107 9.07 -0.39 -2.97
C ARG A 107 8.99 -0.80 -1.50
N LEU A 108 8.22 -1.84 -1.22
CA LEU A 108 8.04 -2.42 0.11
C LEU A 108 8.82 -3.72 0.32
N GLY A 109 9.10 -4.45 -0.77
CA GLY A 109 9.88 -5.69 -0.71
C GLY A 109 9.29 -6.83 -1.52
N GLU A 110 9.50 -8.07 -1.06
CA GLU A 110 8.89 -9.29 -1.58
C GLU A 110 7.71 -9.66 -0.69
N LEU A 111 6.56 -9.98 -1.28
CA LEU A 111 5.32 -10.25 -0.55
C LEU A 111 4.90 -11.71 -0.77
N ASP A 112 4.80 -12.49 0.32
CA ASP A 112 4.20 -13.84 0.33
C ASP A 112 2.79 -13.74 0.95
N ILE A 113 1.78 -14.24 0.25
CA ILE A 113 0.37 -14.16 0.65
C ILE A 113 -0.21 -15.57 0.74
N TYR A 114 -0.83 -15.87 1.86
CA TYR A 114 -1.79 -16.95 2.00
C TYR A 114 -3.19 -16.37 2.21
N GLY A 115 -4.16 -16.84 1.46
CA GLY A 115 -5.54 -16.39 1.59
C GLY A 115 -6.51 -17.58 1.55
N GLU A 116 -7.53 -17.55 2.40
CA GLU A 116 -8.61 -18.54 2.41
C GLU A 116 -9.97 -17.86 2.56
N TRP A 117 -11.00 -18.46 1.96
CA TRP A 117 -12.35 -17.96 2.08
C TRP A 117 -12.96 -18.31 3.44
N ASP A 118 -13.37 -17.29 4.17
CA ASP A 118 -14.10 -17.41 5.42
C ASP A 118 -15.62 -17.28 5.16
N ASN A 119 -16.34 -18.41 5.31
CA ASN A 119 -17.79 -18.46 5.07
C ASN A 119 -18.60 -17.71 6.13
N GLU A 120 -18.08 -17.58 7.35
CA GLU A 120 -18.77 -16.89 8.45
C GLU A 120 -18.72 -15.36 8.21
N ASN A 121 -17.54 -14.86 7.92
CA ASN A 121 -17.33 -13.42 7.67
C ASN A 121 -17.59 -13.03 6.21
N ARG A 122 -17.80 -13.99 5.30
CA ARG A 122 -18.00 -13.78 3.85
C ARG A 122 -16.88 -12.95 3.23
N GLY A 123 -15.66 -13.25 3.60
CA GLY A 123 -14.45 -12.56 3.19
C GLY A 123 -13.28 -13.48 2.95
N ILE A 124 -12.18 -12.94 2.49
CA ILE A 124 -10.91 -13.64 2.32
C ILE A 124 -10.05 -13.34 3.53
N ARG A 125 -9.82 -14.33 4.38
CA ARG A 125 -8.85 -14.25 5.47
C ARG A 125 -7.45 -14.24 4.86
N LEU A 126 -6.65 -13.24 5.26
CA LEU A 126 -5.32 -13.00 4.75
C LEU A 126 -4.28 -13.22 5.86
N ASP A 127 -3.22 -13.94 5.53
CA ASP A 127 -1.94 -13.94 6.27
C ASP A 127 -0.84 -13.68 5.24
N ALA A 128 -0.13 -12.56 5.41
CA ALA A 128 0.89 -12.16 4.47
C ALA A 128 2.14 -11.65 5.18
N SER A 129 3.29 -11.82 4.53
CA SER A 129 4.57 -11.32 5.01
C SER A 129 5.28 -10.52 3.93
N ILE A 130 5.79 -9.35 4.30
CA ILE A 130 6.57 -8.48 3.43
C ILE A 130 8.02 -8.56 3.89
N GLN A 131 8.91 -9.05 3.02
CA GLN A 131 10.34 -9.16 3.26
C GLN A 131 11.10 -8.13 2.44
N ASP A 132 11.79 -7.23 3.10
CA ASP A 132 12.75 -6.30 2.49
C ASP A 132 14.15 -6.56 3.09
N ILE A 133 14.91 -5.54 3.38
CA ILE A 133 16.27 -5.63 3.93
C ILE A 133 16.29 -5.97 5.43
N SER A 134 15.18 -5.78 6.15
CA SER A 134 15.08 -6.11 7.57
C SER A 134 15.23 -7.63 7.77
N PRO A 135 15.94 -8.07 8.84
CA PRO A 135 16.09 -9.49 9.16
C PRO A 135 14.76 -10.19 9.50
N SER A 136 13.75 -9.43 9.92
CA SER A 136 12.41 -9.95 10.20
C SER A 136 11.38 -9.33 9.26
N PRO A 137 10.44 -10.10 8.69
CA PRO A 137 9.42 -9.56 7.80
C PRO A 137 8.41 -8.69 8.56
N SER A 138 7.81 -7.74 7.84
CA SER A 138 6.55 -7.14 8.26
C SER A 138 5.41 -8.12 8.01
N ARG A 139 4.39 -8.13 8.87
CA ARG A 139 3.26 -9.04 8.78
C ARG A 139 1.95 -8.30 8.55
N VAL A 140 1.09 -8.86 7.72
CA VAL A 140 -0.26 -8.34 7.45
C VAL A 140 -1.25 -9.47 7.65
N THR A 141 -2.20 -9.30 8.57
CA THR A 141 -3.26 -10.29 8.85
C THR A 141 -4.62 -9.62 8.90
N GLY A 142 -5.68 -10.35 8.55
CA GLY A 142 -7.03 -9.83 8.65
C GLY A 142 -7.95 -10.37 7.58
N ILE A 143 -8.94 -9.59 7.16
CA ILE A 143 -9.96 -10.01 6.20
C ILE A 143 -10.14 -8.96 5.11
N ILE A 144 -10.25 -9.41 3.86
CA ILE A 144 -10.69 -8.62 2.71
C ILE A 144 -12.11 -9.03 2.37
N TYR A 145 -13.01 -8.07 2.25
CA TYR A 145 -14.42 -8.26 1.90
C TYR A 145 -14.64 -7.88 0.43
N PRO A 146 -14.62 -8.84 -0.52
CA PRO A 146 -14.71 -8.50 -1.95
C PRO A 146 -16.14 -8.25 -2.43
N LEU A 147 -17.16 -8.65 -1.65
CA LEU A 147 -18.56 -8.64 -2.08
C LEU A 147 -19.27 -7.33 -1.71
N LYS A 148 -19.87 -6.67 -2.71
CA LYS A 148 -20.76 -5.52 -2.50
C LYS A 148 -22.04 -5.95 -1.72
N PRO A 149 -22.62 -5.07 -0.86
CA PRO A 149 -22.28 -3.66 -0.62
C PRO A 149 -21.16 -3.44 0.40
N GLU A 150 -20.67 -4.48 1.05
CA GLU A 150 -19.71 -4.41 2.16
C GLU A 150 -18.24 -4.51 1.72
N SER A 151 -17.98 -4.31 0.42
CA SER A 151 -16.61 -4.40 -0.10
C SER A 151 -15.64 -3.44 0.61
N GLY A 152 -14.57 -4.01 1.17
CA GLY A 152 -13.61 -3.30 2.00
C GLY A 152 -12.55 -4.22 2.57
N LEU A 153 -11.92 -3.81 3.65
CA LEU A 153 -10.91 -4.59 4.34
C LEU A 153 -10.87 -4.28 5.84
N ASP A 154 -10.28 -5.19 6.59
CA ASP A 154 -9.94 -5.06 8.01
C ASP A 154 -8.62 -5.80 8.25
N LEU A 155 -7.51 -5.04 8.24
CA LEU A 155 -6.15 -5.58 8.25
C LEU A 155 -5.34 -5.03 9.42
N ASN A 156 -4.65 -5.91 10.13
CA ASN A 156 -3.65 -5.56 11.12
C ASN A 156 -2.26 -5.71 10.50
N ILE A 157 -1.49 -4.64 10.53
CA ILE A 157 -0.15 -4.55 9.97
C ILE A 157 0.85 -4.42 11.13
N GLU A 158 1.76 -5.37 11.25
CA GLU A 158 2.92 -5.29 12.11
C GLU A 158 4.12 -4.93 11.24
N ALA A 159 4.40 -3.62 11.12
CA ALA A 159 5.52 -3.11 10.35
C ALA A 159 6.83 -3.34 11.09
N ASN A 160 7.84 -3.83 10.39
CA ASN A 160 9.19 -3.99 10.89
C ASN A 160 10.18 -3.40 9.89
N GLU A 161 10.67 -2.19 10.19
CA GLU A 161 11.53 -1.40 9.31
C GLU A 161 10.96 -1.26 7.87
N LEU A 162 9.65 -1.09 7.77
CA LEU A 162 8.96 -0.93 6.49
C LEU A 162 9.42 0.36 5.80
N ASN A 163 9.72 0.29 4.52
CA ASN A 163 10.12 1.44 3.72
C ASN A 163 8.98 2.46 3.60
N LEU A 164 9.24 3.72 3.93
CA LEU A 164 8.23 4.78 3.97
C LEU A 164 8.14 5.59 2.67
N LYS A 165 8.88 5.24 1.63
CA LYS A 165 8.88 5.99 0.35
C LYS A 165 7.50 6.11 -0.28
N PHE A 166 6.59 5.16 -0.05
CA PHE A 166 5.22 5.23 -0.56
C PHE A 166 4.44 6.47 -0.06
N LEU A 167 4.85 7.06 1.07
CA LEU A 167 4.24 8.28 1.60
C LEU A 167 4.44 9.50 0.68
N GLU A 168 5.46 9.47 -0.18
CA GLU A 168 5.75 10.56 -1.14
C GLU A 168 4.55 10.84 -2.05
N HIS A 169 3.81 9.80 -2.45
CA HIS A 169 2.60 9.95 -3.25
C HIS A 169 1.54 10.84 -2.57
N TYR A 170 1.37 10.70 -1.26
CA TYR A 170 0.39 11.45 -0.48
C TYR A 170 0.89 12.84 -0.06
N MET A 171 2.20 13.02 0.04
CA MET A 171 2.84 14.25 0.52
C MET A 171 3.39 15.15 -0.60
N LYS A 172 3.21 14.79 -1.86
CA LYS A 172 3.81 15.47 -3.03
C LYS A 172 3.54 16.98 -3.14
N SER A 173 2.52 17.50 -2.45
CA SER A 173 2.23 18.94 -2.39
C SER A 173 3.01 19.68 -1.30
N ILE A 174 3.72 18.97 -0.44
CA ILE A 174 4.39 19.51 0.76
C ILE A 174 5.86 19.11 0.76
N ALA A 175 6.14 17.85 0.46
CA ALA A 175 7.46 17.24 0.59
C ALA A 175 7.75 16.21 -0.50
N ASN A 176 9.02 16.06 -0.80
CA ASN A 176 9.55 15.04 -1.70
C ASN A 176 10.78 14.36 -1.09
N ASP A 177 11.41 13.45 -1.85
CA ASP A 177 12.62 12.71 -1.47
C ASP A 177 12.50 12.02 -0.10
N ILE A 178 11.30 11.45 0.16
CA ILE A 178 11.02 10.74 1.42
C ILE A 178 11.84 9.46 1.46
N LYS A 179 12.68 9.35 2.49
CA LYS A 179 13.51 8.18 2.79
C LYS A 179 13.33 7.80 4.25
N GLY A 180 13.45 6.52 4.53
CA GLY A 180 13.41 6.04 5.91
C GLY A 180 12.53 4.84 6.11
N ARG A 181 12.39 4.47 7.39
CA ARG A 181 11.73 3.24 7.80
C ARG A 181 10.82 3.46 8.99
N GLY A 182 9.78 2.63 9.04
CA GLY A 182 8.81 2.64 10.13
C GLY A 182 8.65 1.27 10.77
N THR A 183 8.61 1.24 12.10
CA THR A 183 8.34 0.03 12.89
C THR A 183 7.18 0.31 13.83
N GLY A 184 6.14 -0.55 13.80
CA GLY A 184 4.97 -0.33 14.65
C GLY A 184 3.78 -1.18 14.26
N LYS A 185 2.63 -0.85 14.85
CA LYS A 185 1.36 -1.53 14.56
C LYS A 185 0.36 -0.56 14.01
N VAL A 186 -0.26 -0.96 12.90
CA VAL A 186 -1.27 -0.16 12.21
C VAL A 186 -2.47 -1.05 11.92
N HIS A 187 -3.66 -0.57 12.25
CA HIS A 187 -4.93 -1.13 11.84
C HIS A 187 -5.43 -0.36 10.61
N PHE A 188 -5.59 -1.04 9.49
CA PHE A 188 -6.04 -0.49 8.22
C PHE A 188 -7.37 -1.09 7.84
N TYR A 189 -8.44 -0.30 7.82
CA TYR A 189 -9.80 -0.83 7.75
C TYR A 189 -10.79 0.11 7.08
N GLY A 190 -11.94 -0.43 6.71
CA GLY A 190 -13.07 0.31 6.16
C GLY A 190 -13.48 -0.17 4.77
N LYS A 191 -14.46 0.53 4.18
CA LYS A 191 -14.89 0.27 2.80
C LYS A 191 -13.85 0.82 1.82
N PHE A 192 -13.67 0.19 0.66
CA PHE A 192 -12.68 0.65 -0.35
C PHE A 192 -12.80 2.12 -0.75
N LYS A 193 -13.98 2.73 -0.63
CA LYS A 193 -14.20 4.16 -0.89
C LYS A 193 -13.98 5.07 0.33
N GLY A 194 -13.62 4.51 1.47
CA GLY A 194 -13.48 5.24 2.72
C GLY A 194 -12.60 4.47 3.71
N LEU A 195 -11.35 4.21 3.30
CA LEU A 195 -10.38 3.51 4.13
C LEU A 195 -9.86 4.43 5.23
N ASN A 196 -9.62 3.85 6.38
CA ASN A 196 -9.10 4.48 7.58
C ASN A 196 -7.87 3.74 8.07
N LEU A 197 -7.07 4.41 8.88
CA LEU A 197 -5.98 3.78 9.60
C LEU A 197 -5.89 4.35 11.03
N ASP A 198 -5.45 3.53 11.96
CA ASP A 198 -5.05 3.94 13.30
C ASP A 198 -3.86 3.12 13.78
N GLY A 199 -3.18 3.63 14.80
CA GLY A 199 -2.01 2.95 15.37
C GLY A 199 -0.87 3.89 15.76
N ALA A 200 0.33 3.33 15.81
CA ALA A 200 1.55 4.09 16.09
C ALA A 200 2.75 3.46 15.39
N VAL A 201 3.61 4.32 14.84
CA VAL A 201 4.80 3.90 14.08
C VAL A 201 6.00 4.70 14.58
N MET A 202 6.98 4.01 15.14
CA MET A 202 8.32 4.57 15.35
C MET A 202 8.96 4.79 13.99
N THR A 203 9.25 6.03 13.69
CA THR A 203 9.73 6.49 12.39
C THR A 203 11.19 6.90 12.51
N ASP A 204 12.03 6.45 11.57
CA ASP A 204 13.37 6.98 11.31
C ASP A 204 13.41 7.34 9.84
N ALA A 205 13.07 8.60 9.54
CA ALA A 205 12.83 9.06 8.17
C ALA A 205 13.33 10.48 7.95
N SER A 206 13.55 10.80 6.68
CA SER A 206 13.90 12.15 6.24
C SER A 206 13.13 12.53 4.99
N MET A 207 12.91 13.82 4.81
CA MET A 207 12.20 14.38 3.67
C MET A 207 12.64 15.80 3.36
N ASN A 208 12.48 16.20 2.11
CA ASN A 208 12.72 17.57 1.67
C ASN A 208 11.39 18.34 1.60
N PHE A 209 11.32 19.49 2.25
CA PHE A 209 10.18 20.42 2.16
C PHE A 209 10.41 21.40 1.01
N ASP A 210 9.59 21.33 -0.02
CA ASP A 210 9.80 22.02 -1.30
C ASP A 210 9.79 23.54 -1.15
N ILE A 211 8.84 24.09 -0.41
CA ILE A 211 8.65 25.54 -0.26
C ILE A 211 9.90 26.20 0.35
N LEU A 212 10.53 25.52 1.30
CA LEU A 212 11.67 26.05 2.05
C LEU A 212 13.00 25.54 1.51
N ASN A 213 12.95 24.54 0.63
CA ASN A 213 14.10 23.77 0.14
C ASN A 213 15.01 23.33 1.29
N THR A 214 14.40 22.73 2.30
CA THR A 214 15.08 22.27 3.50
C THR A 214 14.80 20.80 3.73
N HIS A 215 15.80 20.08 4.17
CA HIS A 215 15.73 18.67 4.43
C HIS A 215 15.72 18.42 5.93
N PHE A 216 14.67 17.72 6.42
CA PHE A 216 14.53 17.39 7.83
C PHE A 216 14.47 15.88 8.03
N ALA A 217 15.08 15.43 9.12
CA ALA A 217 14.95 14.08 9.63
C ALA A 217 14.02 14.05 10.86
N VAL A 218 13.22 12.99 10.92
CA VAL A 218 12.30 12.71 12.03
C VAL A 218 12.66 11.36 12.61
N LYS A 219 12.95 11.31 13.91
CA LYS A 219 13.22 10.06 14.60
C LYS A 219 12.41 10.01 15.89
N ASP A 220 11.15 9.55 15.74
CA ASP A 220 10.20 9.51 16.86
C ASP A 220 8.95 8.70 16.50
N THR A 221 8.06 8.49 17.46
CA THR A 221 6.80 7.80 17.27
C THR A 221 5.70 8.73 16.74
N ILE A 222 5.18 8.42 15.56
CA ILE A 222 4.04 9.09 14.96
C ILE A 222 2.77 8.32 15.28
N HIS A 223 1.78 9.01 15.82
CA HIS A 223 0.46 8.45 16.08
C HIS A 223 -0.48 8.67 14.91
N LEU A 224 -1.17 7.59 14.55
CA LEU A 224 -2.10 7.53 13.42
C LEU A 224 -3.52 7.44 13.97
N ALA A 225 -4.44 8.17 13.36
CA ALA A 225 -5.86 8.12 13.65
C ALA A 225 -6.67 8.19 12.34
N PRO A 226 -7.96 7.80 12.32
CA PRO A 226 -8.78 7.86 11.10
C PRO A 226 -8.84 9.24 10.44
N THR A 227 -8.65 10.29 11.23
CA THR A 227 -8.69 11.68 10.78
C THR A 227 -7.32 12.29 10.48
N GLY A 228 -6.22 11.54 10.66
CA GLY A 228 -4.88 12.05 10.39
C GLY A 228 -3.78 11.55 11.30
N LEU A 229 -2.68 12.28 11.27
CA LEU A 229 -1.48 12.04 12.06
C LEU A 229 -1.34 13.12 13.13
N THR A 230 -0.85 12.74 14.30
CA THR A 230 -0.50 13.69 15.37
C THR A 230 0.98 13.60 15.72
N PHE A 231 1.57 14.78 15.93
CA PHE A 231 2.97 14.98 16.21
C PHE A 231 3.08 15.67 17.57
N ASN A 232 3.49 14.92 18.59
CA ASN A 232 3.53 15.39 19.97
C ASN A 232 4.99 15.46 20.44
N ASN A 233 5.55 16.65 20.46
CA ASN A 233 6.92 16.91 20.89
C ASN A 233 7.97 16.07 20.13
N ILE A 234 7.73 15.86 18.83
CA ILE A 234 8.55 15.03 17.95
C ILE A 234 9.94 15.64 17.78
N HIS A 235 10.97 14.82 17.90
CA HIS A 235 12.34 15.24 17.62
C HIS A 235 12.57 15.35 16.13
N ILE A 236 13.03 16.52 15.68
CA ILE A 236 13.43 16.78 14.29
C ILE A 236 14.86 17.31 14.24
N SER A 237 15.56 17.07 13.14
CA SER A 237 16.88 17.63 12.89
C SER A 237 17.02 18.05 11.42
N ASP A 238 17.86 19.05 11.19
CA ASP A 238 18.27 19.45 9.83
C ASP A 238 19.48 18.63 9.34
N MET A 239 19.94 18.89 8.12
CA MET A 239 21.09 18.19 7.53
C MET A 239 22.43 18.52 8.21
N GLU A 240 22.50 19.61 8.95
CA GLU A 240 23.72 20.08 9.63
C GLU A 240 23.78 19.57 11.09
N GLY A 241 22.73 18.84 11.52
CA GLY A 241 22.66 18.26 12.84
C GLY A 241 22.09 19.17 13.93
N HIS A 242 21.59 20.35 13.55
CA HIS A 242 20.82 21.18 14.49
C HIS A 242 19.45 20.54 14.71
N SER A 243 18.90 20.72 15.88
CA SER A 243 17.68 20.01 16.27
C SER A 243 16.60 20.93 16.80
N GLY A 244 15.38 20.42 16.73
CA GLY A 244 14.19 21.08 17.23
C GLY A 244 13.15 20.09 17.72
N ARG A 245 12.03 20.65 18.17
CA ARG A 245 10.85 19.89 18.56
C ARG A 245 9.66 20.34 17.72
N MET A 246 8.86 19.39 17.29
CA MET A 246 7.68 19.65 16.47
C MET A 246 6.42 19.15 17.18
N ASN A 247 5.42 20.01 17.25
CA ASN A 247 4.06 19.69 17.62
C ASN A 247 3.13 19.98 16.45
N GLY A 248 2.03 19.24 16.32
CA GLY A 248 1.07 19.53 15.29
C GLY A 248 0.26 18.35 14.83
N TYR A 249 -0.35 18.53 13.67
CA TYR A 249 -1.16 17.52 13.04
C TYR A 249 -1.10 17.62 11.52
N LEU A 250 -1.38 16.50 10.88
CA LEU A 250 -1.70 16.38 9.47
C LEU A 250 -3.06 15.70 9.38
N HIS A 251 -4.12 16.45 9.15
CA HIS A 251 -5.47 15.92 8.99
C HIS A 251 -5.76 15.58 7.54
N PHE A 252 -6.50 14.50 7.34
CA PHE A 252 -7.03 14.07 6.04
C PHE A 252 -8.40 13.40 6.23
N GLN A 253 -9.14 13.29 5.15
CA GLN A 253 -10.35 12.49 5.08
C GLN A 253 -10.14 11.42 4.00
N HIS A 254 -10.02 10.15 4.42
CA HIS A 254 -9.75 9.03 3.52
C HIS A 254 -8.56 9.30 2.57
N PHE A 255 -7.46 9.81 3.13
CA PHE A 255 -6.22 10.18 2.42
C PHE A 255 -6.34 11.35 1.43
N LYS A 256 -7.43 12.11 1.51
CA LYS A 256 -7.69 13.32 0.69
C LYS A 256 -7.83 14.55 1.56
N ASN A 257 -7.84 15.72 0.92
CA ASN A 257 -8.06 17.01 1.58
C ASN A 257 -7.09 17.25 2.75
N LEU A 258 -5.79 17.16 2.46
CA LEU A 258 -4.74 17.39 3.46
C LEU A 258 -4.86 18.80 4.06
N ASN A 259 -4.88 18.86 5.39
CA ASN A 259 -4.79 20.07 6.17
C ASN A 259 -3.79 19.85 7.30
N TYR A 260 -2.84 20.74 7.46
CA TYR A 260 -1.79 20.58 8.45
C TYR A 260 -1.56 21.86 9.25
N ARG A 261 -1.01 21.68 10.43
CA ARG A 261 -0.46 22.76 11.26
C ARG A 261 0.71 22.18 12.04
N PHE A 262 1.87 22.82 11.90
CA PHE A 262 3.08 22.45 12.62
C PHE A 262 3.63 23.66 13.36
N GLU A 263 3.93 23.46 14.64
CA GLU A 263 4.67 24.39 15.47
C GLU A 263 6.04 23.75 15.77
N ILE A 264 7.08 24.39 15.29
CA ILE A 264 8.46 23.93 15.40
C ILE A 264 9.22 24.85 16.35
N GLN A 265 9.73 24.31 17.43
CA GLN A 265 10.71 24.94 18.31
C GLN A 265 12.09 24.65 17.76
N ALA A 266 12.64 25.59 17.01
CA ALA A 266 13.93 25.49 16.36
C ALA A 266 15.06 26.02 17.25
N ASN A 267 16.22 25.37 17.21
CA ASN A 267 17.45 25.83 17.81
C ASN A 267 18.55 25.84 16.74
N ASN A 268 18.80 27.05 16.20
CA ASN A 268 19.76 27.28 15.11
C ASN A 268 19.54 26.36 13.88
N MET A 269 18.29 25.98 13.62
CA MET A 269 17.95 25.08 12.50
C MET A 269 17.97 25.83 11.17
N LEU A 270 18.39 25.13 10.12
CA LEU A 270 18.27 25.60 8.75
C LEU A 270 16.79 25.57 8.34
N VAL A 271 16.12 26.73 8.39
CA VAL A 271 14.68 26.85 8.13
C VAL A 271 14.35 27.26 6.70
N MET A 272 15.31 27.78 5.95
CA MET A 272 15.16 28.08 4.53
C MET A 272 16.51 28.01 3.82
N ASN A 273 16.52 27.41 2.62
CA ASN A 273 17.72 27.36 1.76
C ASN A 273 17.32 27.44 0.28
N THR A 274 16.71 28.54 -0.09
CA THR A 274 16.19 28.76 -1.44
C THR A 274 17.15 29.56 -2.31
N LYS A 275 17.08 29.32 -3.63
CA LYS A 275 17.82 30.10 -4.64
C LYS A 275 16.88 31.10 -5.29
N GLU A 276 17.45 32.13 -5.91
CA GLU A 276 16.69 33.10 -6.70
C GLU A 276 15.86 32.39 -7.77
N SER A 277 14.57 32.71 -7.82
CA SER A 277 13.61 32.18 -8.78
C SER A 277 12.55 33.23 -9.07
N THR A 278 11.93 33.16 -10.25
CA THR A 278 10.85 34.09 -10.65
C THR A 278 9.60 33.94 -9.79
N ASP A 279 9.41 32.79 -9.15
CA ASP A 279 8.20 32.43 -8.40
C ASP A 279 8.34 32.70 -6.89
N MET A 280 9.54 33.08 -6.42
CA MET A 280 9.83 33.33 -5.01
C MET A 280 10.38 34.72 -4.81
N PRO A 281 9.68 35.59 -4.06
CA PRO A 281 10.12 36.99 -3.83
C PRO A 281 11.31 37.11 -2.86
N PHE A 282 11.69 36.04 -2.19
CA PHE A 282 12.81 35.96 -1.26
C PHE A 282 13.59 34.68 -1.45
N TYR A 283 14.88 34.75 -1.28
CA TYR A 283 15.79 33.62 -1.39
C TYR A 283 16.98 33.81 -0.45
N GLY A 284 17.70 32.75 -0.18
CA GLY A 284 18.89 32.74 0.67
C GLY A 284 18.89 31.56 1.65
N THR A 285 19.89 31.60 2.54
CA THR A 285 20.05 30.63 3.61
C THR A 285 19.72 31.28 4.93
N VAL A 286 18.76 30.70 5.66
CA VAL A 286 18.28 31.22 6.94
C VAL A 286 18.31 30.17 8.01
N TYR A 287 18.99 30.48 9.10
CA TYR A 287 18.97 29.72 10.35
C TYR A 287 18.06 30.38 11.35
N GLY A 288 17.24 29.60 12.03
CA GLY A 288 16.26 30.11 12.99
C GLY A 288 16.45 29.52 14.38
N THR A 289 16.29 30.41 15.39
CA THR A 289 16.11 29.99 16.78
C THR A 289 14.82 30.60 17.29
N GLY A 290 13.87 29.80 17.75
CA GLY A 290 12.56 30.27 18.20
C GLY A 290 11.43 29.36 17.74
N ASN A 291 10.20 29.88 17.75
CA ASN A 291 9.01 29.14 17.31
C ASN A 291 8.66 29.52 15.87
N VAL A 292 8.53 28.50 15.03
CA VAL A 292 8.06 28.63 13.63
C VAL A 292 6.70 27.97 13.54
N LEU A 293 5.74 28.65 12.94
CA LEU A 293 4.40 28.11 12.65
C LEU A 293 4.26 27.94 11.13
N LEU A 294 3.89 26.72 10.72
CA LEU A 294 3.61 26.33 9.33
C LEU A 294 2.16 25.91 9.18
#